data_788d43124b487c51459bff77fe744f16
#
_entry.id   788d43124b487c51459bff77fe744f16
#
_cell.length_a   1.000
_cell.length_b   1.000
_cell.length_c   1.000
_cell.angle_alpha   90.00
_cell.angle_beta   90.00
_cell.angle_gamma   90.00
#
_symmetry.space_group_name_H-M   'P 1'
#
loop_
_entity.id
_entity.type
_entity.pdbx_description
1 polymer ?
#
loop_
_entity_poly.entity_id
_entity_poly.type
_entity_poly.pdbx_seq_one_letter_code
_entity_poly.pdbx_strand_id
1 'polypeptide(L)'
;TGGHIYPALAIANEIKRRNKKNKILFIGSNGRMEMDIIPKYNFKIKGLWISGLKRPQFWTNVFFFGIPFLLQNLLLPIKLFSSIIKSFFIIHSFKPDIVIGFGGYASGPTLIASILNNTTSVIQEQNSFPGLTNRYLGSKVNSVFVAFENLNKYFTKNLFCYGNPIRSDLLNINNLKENSYEFFSLNNKKKTILILGGSLGAKTMNESVLENLSLIKESDYQILWQTGKNYFDKILSKKNTFPSNIKFFSYIS
;
A
#
# COMPACT_ATOMS: atom_id res chain seq x y z
N THR A 1 -4.24 -0.55 1.22
CA THR A 1 -3.19 -1.35 0.56
C THR A 1 -1.86 -1.13 1.24
N GLY A 2 -0.95 -2.12 1.20
CA GLY A 2 0.40 -2.01 1.79
C GLY A 2 1.17 -0.77 1.31
N GLY A 3 0.99 -0.37 0.04
CA GLY A 3 1.63 0.81 -0.54
C GLY A 3 1.32 2.14 0.16
N HIS A 4 0.21 2.26 0.87
CA HIS A 4 -0.12 3.43 1.69
C HIS A 4 0.24 3.24 3.16
N ILE A 5 0.13 2.00 3.67
CA ILE A 5 0.31 1.69 5.09
C ILE A 5 1.78 1.79 5.50
N TYR A 6 2.68 1.16 4.74
CA TYR A 6 4.09 1.09 5.11
C TYR A 6 4.83 2.44 5.04
N PRO A 7 4.61 3.31 4.03
CA PRO A 7 5.13 4.68 4.06
C PRO A 7 4.63 5.49 5.26
N ALA A 8 3.35 5.34 5.62
CA ALA A 8 2.78 6.00 6.79
C ALA A 8 3.42 5.50 8.10
N LEU A 9 3.65 4.19 8.22
CA LEU A 9 4.36 3.60 9.36
C LEU A 9 5.83 4.06 9.42
N ALA A 10 6.51 4.15 8.28
CA ALA A 10 7.90 4.61 8.23
C ALA A 10 8.03 6.04 8.79
N ILE A 11 7.17 6.96 8.34
CA ILE A 11 7.13 8.33 8.87
C ILE A 11 6.74 8.36 10.34
N ALA A 12 5.72 7.59 10.75
CA ALA A 12 5.28 7.56 12.15
C ALA A 12 6.39 7.06 13.09
N ASN A 13 7.09 6.00 12.71
CA ASN A 13 8.22 5.49 13.48
C ASN A 13 9.36 6.50 13.57
N GLU A 14 9.68 7.19 12.49
CA GLU A 14 10.72 8.21 12.48
C GLU A 14 10.35 9.42 13.37
N ILE A 15 9.11 9.88 13.32
CA ILE A 15 8.61 10.93 14.21
C ILE A 15 8.72 10.49 15.69
N LYS A 16 8.39 9.24 16.01
CA LYS A 16 8.54 8.68 17.38
C LYS A 16 10.01 8.51 17.77
N ARG A 17 10.88 8.12 16.85
CA ARG A 17 12.32 7.99 17.08
C ARG A 17 12.94 9.34 17.44
N ARG A 18 12.55 10.41 16.74
CA ARG A 18 13.03 11.78 17.02
C ARG A 18 12.52 12.32 18.36
N ASN A 19 11.26 12.07 18.67
CA ASN A 19 10.69 12.48 19.97
C ASN A 19 9.59 11.51 20.40
N LYS A 20 9.87 10.72 21.43
CA LYS A 20 8.95 9.73 22.00
C LYS A 20 7.65 10.34 22.55
N LYS A 21 7.64 11.64 22.88
CA LYS A 21 6.45 12.34 23.41
C LYS A 21 5.42 12.66 22.31
N ASN A 22 5.80 12.66 21.03
CA ASN A 22 4.87 12.92 19.94
C ASN A 22 3.69 11.96 19.97
N LYS A 23 2.49 12.48 19.87
CA LYS A 23 1.24 11.69 19.81
C LYS A 23 0.89 11.47 18.34
N ILE A 24 0.67 10.22 17.99
CA ILE A 24 0.32 9.82 16.61
C ILE A 24 -1.00 9.05 16.63
N LEU A 25 -1.91 9.44 15.75
CA LEU A 25 -3.19 8.78 15.54
C LEU A 25 -3.36 8.50 14.05
N PHE A 26 -3.62 7.25 13.71
CA PHE A 26 -3.96 6.86 12.35
C PHE A 26 -5.48 6.94 12.12
N ILE A 27 -5.84 7.22 10.88
CA ILE A 27 -7.23 7.14 10.39
C ILE A 27 -7.23 6.23 9.16
N GLY A 28 -8.05 5.20 9.18
CA GLY A 28 -8.17 4.19 8.13
C GLY A 28 -9.61 3.90 7.75
N SER A 29 -9.82 3.04 6.77
CA SER A 29 -11.16 2.58 6.35
C SER A 29 -11.53 1.31 7.13
N ASN A 30 -12.74 1.27 7.68
CA ASN A 30 -13.25 0.08 8.38
C ASN A 30 -13.18 -1.17 7.49
N GLY A 31 -12.79 -2.31 8.09
CA GLY A 31 -12.70 -3.59 7.40
C GLY A 31 -11.58 -3.66 6.35
N ARG A 32 -10.55 -2.81 6.43
CA ARG A 32 -9.38 -2.83 5.55
C ARG A 32 -8.12 -3.20 6.33
N MET A 33 -7.10 -3.63 5.59
CA MET A 33 -5.82 -4.13 6.13
C MET A 33 -5.17 -3.20 7.16
N GLU A 34 -5.33 -1.88 7.00
CA GLU A 34 -4.78 -0.90 7.91
C GLU A 34 -5.30 -1.06 9.35
N MET A 35 -6.57 -1.51 9.51
CA MET A 35 -7.17 -1.72 10.84
C MET A 35 -6.49 -2.86 11.61
N ASP A 36 -5.93 -3.84 10.90
CA ASP A 36 -5.24 -5.00 11.49
C ASP A 36 -3.73 -4.77 11.60
N ILE A 37 -3.13 -4.03 10.65
CA ILE A 37 -1.68 -3.84 10.58
C ILE A 37 -1.21 -2.77 11.55
N ILE A 38 -1.86 -1.60 11.57
CA ILE A 38 -1.40 -0.45 12.38
C ILE A 38 -1.29 -0.77 13.87
N PRO A 39 -2.25 -1.49 14.52
CA PRO A 39 -2.13 -1.86 15.92
C PRO A 39 -0.92 -2.76 16.24
N LYS A 40 -0.49 -3.61 15.28
CA LYS A 40 0.70 -4.47 15.46
C LYS A 40 2.00 -3.67 15.62
N TYR A 41 2.01 -2.41 15.18
CA TYR A 41 3.12 -1.47 15.36
C TYR A 41 2.91 -0.51 16.56
N ASN A 42 1.99 -0.85 17.46
CA ASN A 42 1.67 -0.07 18.66
C ASN A 42 1.15 1.35 18.40
N PHE A 43 0.49 1.58 17.26
CA PHE A 43 -0.18 2.83 16.98
C PHE A 43 -1.70 2.69 17.12
N LYS A 44 -2.33 3.77 17.63
CA LYS A 44 -3.80 3.87 17.66
C LYS A 44 -4.34 4.19 16.27
N ILE A 45 -5.45 3.57 15.91
CA ILE A 45 -6.16 3.83 14.65
C ILE A 45 -7.65 4.03 14.90
N LYS A 46 -8.27 4.96 14.17
CA LYS A 46 -9.73 5.14 14.11
C LYS A 46 -10.20 4.84 12.69
N GLY A 47 -11.26 4.03 12.58
CA GLY A 47 -11.84 3.65 11.30
C GLY A 47 -12.95 4.58 10.83
N LEU A 48 -12.99 4.87 9.52
CA LEU A 48 -14.06 5.59 8.85
C LEU A 48 -14.95 4.62 8.06
N TRP A 49 -16.22 4.95 7.95
CA TRP A 49 -17.14 4.23 7.09
C TRP A 49 -17.05 4.72 5.65
N ILE A 50 -15.96 4.37 4.98
CA ILE A 50 -15.66 4.79 3.60
C ILE A 50 -15.19 3.61 2.76
N SER A 51 -15.54 3.60 1.50
CA SER A 51 -15.11 2.60 0.52
C SER A 51 -14.86 3.26 -0.82
N GLY A 52 -14.11 2.58 -1.70
CA GLY A 52 -13.96 3.06 -3.07
C GLY A 52 -15.15 2.75 -3.95
N LEU A 53 -15.17 3.41 -5.09
CA LEU A 53 -16.09 3.12 -6.17
C LEU A 53 -15.89 1.67 -6.62
N LYS A 54 -16.93 0.87 -6.55
CA LYS A 54 -16.91 -0.47 -7.11
C LYS A 54 -17.05 -0.33 -8.64
N ARG A 55 -16.15 -0.97 -9.38
CA ARG A 55 -16.20 -1.05 -10.85
C ARG A 55 -16.74 -2.42 -11.25
N PRO A 56 -17.61 -2.51 -12.27
CA PRO A 56 -18.02 -3.81 -12.80
C PRO A 56 -16.78 -4.53 -13.34
N GLN A 57 -16.63 -5.79 -12.95
CA GLN A 57 -15.44 -6.57 -13.31
C GLN A 57 -15.51 -7.09 -14.75
N PHE A 58 -16.74 -7.22 -15.32
CA PHE A 58 -16.99 -7.61 -16.71
C PHE A 58 -18.37 -7.09 -17.18
N TRP A 59 -18.47 -6.74 -18.45
CA TRP A 59 -19.70 -6.29 -19.11
C TRP A 59 -20.88 -7.30 -19.03
N THR A 60 -20.58 -8.59 -18.87
CA THR A 60 -21.58 -9.67 -18.83
C THR A 60 -22.40 -9.72 -17.54
N ASN A 61 -21.97 -9.07 -16.46
CA ASN A 61 -22.65 -9.12 -15.15
C ASN A 61 -23.59 -7.93 -14.88
N VAL A 62 -23.73 -6.99 -15.81
CA VAL A 62 -24.56 -5.79 -15.60
C VAL A 62 -26.05 -6.14 -15.50
N PHE A 63 -26.53 -7.15 -16.23
CA PHE A 63 -27.94 -7.50 -16.26
C PHE A 63 -28.42 -8.32 -15.04
N PHE A 64 -27.57 -9.17 -14.44
CA PHE A 64 -27.96 -10.04 -13.32
C PHE A 64 -27.51 -9.56 -11.94
N PHE A 65 -26.42 -8.76 -11.85
CA PHE A 65 -25.85 -8.28 -10.59
C PHE A 65 -25.77 -6.75 -10.49
N GLY A 66 -26.35 -6.02 -11.44
CA GLY A 66 -26.23 -4.56 -11.53
C GLY A 66 -26.90 -3.80 -10.39
N ILE A 67 -28.01 -4.28 -9.84
CA ILE A 67 -28.78 -3.58 -8.81
C ILE A 67 -27.99 -3.42 -7.50
N PRO A 68 -27.36 -4.48 -6.94
CA PRO A 68 -26.53 -4.34 -5.72
C PRO A 68 -25.30 -3.43 -5.91
N PHE A 69 -24.75 -3.41 -7.13
CA PHE A 69 -23.60 -2.58 -7.50
C PHE A 69 -23.97 -1.09 -7.55
N LEU A 70 -25.08 -0.76 -8.21
CA LEU A 70 -25.62 0.60 -8.28
C LEU A 70 -25.99 1.13 -6.89
N LEU A 71 -26.69 0.33 -6.07
CA LEU A 71 -27.07 0.69 -4.70
C LEU A 71 -25.86 0.94 -3.80
N GLN A 72 -24.82 0.11 -3.91
CA GLN A 72 -23.60 0.29 -3.12
C GLN A 72 -22.84 1.56 -3.50
N ASN A 73 -22.82 1.93 -4.78
CA ASN A 73 -22.22 3.18 -5.24
C ASN A 73 -23.09 4.40 -4.91
N LEU A 74 -24.42 4.26 -4.85
CA LEU A 74 -25.34 5.32 -4.44
C LEU A 74 -25.10 5.77 -2.98
N LEU A 75 -24.62 4.86 -2.13
CA LEU A 75 -24.24 5.17 -0.75
C LEU A 75 -22.89 5.91 -0.61
N LEU A 76 -22.09 6.03 -1.67
CA LEU A 76 -20.77 6.67 -1.59
C LEU A 76 -20.82 8.14 -1.14
N PRO A 77 -21.73 8.99 -1.63
CA PRO A 77 -21.83 10.37 -1.14
C PRO A 77 -22.15 10.42 0.37
N ILE A 78 -23.06 9.57 0.85
CA ILE A 78 -23.44 9.48 2.26
C ILE A 78 -22.24 9.02 3.10
N LYS A 79 -21.52 8.00 2.65
CA LYS A 79 -20.30 7.51 3.30
C LYS A 79 -19.22 8.60 3.35
N LEU A 80 -19.02 9.32 2.25
CA LEU A 80 -18.05 10.42 2.17
C LEU A 80 -18.42 11.53 3.17
N PHE A 81 -19.66 11.99 3.16
CA PHE A 81 -20.13 13.05 4.06
C PHE A 81 -20.03 12.64 5.53
N SER A 82 -20.52 11.46 5.89
CA SER A 82 -20.38 10.89 7.24
C SER A 82 -18.91 10.77 7.67
N SER A 83 -18.02 10.36 6.75
CA SER A 83 -16.60 10.23 7.03
C SER A 83 -15.90 11.58 7.20
N ILE A 84 -16.32 12.63 6.46
CA ILE A 84 -15.83 14.00 6.65
C ILE A 84 -16.22 14.50 8.04
N ILE A 85 -17.49 14.37 8.43
CA ILE A 85 -17.98 14.79 9.75
C ILE A 85 -17.22 14.06 10.86
N LYS A 86 -17.10 12.72 10.75
CA LYS A 86 -16.35 11.93 11.75
C LYS A 86 -14.90 12.36 11.83
N SER A 87 -14.24 12.59 10.69
CA SER A 87 -12.85 13.08 10.64
C SER A 87 -12.73 14.46 11.27
N PHE A 88 -13.69 15.35 11.03
CA PHE A 88 -13.73 16.69 11.62
C PHE A 88 -13.71 16.62 13.16
N PHE A 89 -14.58 15.82 13.76
CA PHE A 89 -14.60 15.62 15.20
C PHE A 89 -13.34 14.94 15.74
N ILE A 90 -12.77 13.99 14.99
CA ILE A 90 -11.50 13.35 15.39
C ILE A 90 -10.37 14.38 15.43
N ILE A 91 -10.23 15.21 14.40
CA ILE A 91 -9.21 16.26 14.31
C ILE A 91 -9.43 17.32 15.39
N HIS A 92 -10.66 17.79 15.56
CA HIS A 92 -11.01 18.77 16.59
C HIS A 92 -10.68 18.28 18.02
N SER A 93 -10.94 17.00 18.31
CA SER A 93 -10.65 16.39 19.61
C SER A 93 -9.17 16.07 19.81
N PHE A 94 -8.50 15.58 18.77
CA PHE A 94 -7.09 15.19 18.86
C PHE A 94 -6.14 16.39 18.79
N LYS A 95 -6.56 17.47 18.10
CA LYS A 95 -5.81 18.72 17.86
C LYS A 95 -4.41 18.47 17.33
N PRO A 96 -4.27 17.82 16.15
CA PRO A 96 -2.96 17.56 15.59
C PRO A 96 -2.32 18.84 15.07
N ASP A 97 -0.99 18.95 15.19
CA ASP A 97 -0.20 20.02 14.55
C ASP A 97 -0.14 19.84 13.03
N ILE A 98 -0.22 18.58 12.55
CA ILE A 98 -0.16 18.25 11.13
C ILE A 98 -0.99 16.99 10.82
N VAL A 99 -1.64 16.99 9.66
CA VAL A 99 -2.35 15.85 9.09
C VAL A 99 -1.65 15.43 7.80
N ILE A 100 -1.26 14.15 7.70
CA ILE A 100 -0.56 13.60 6.54
C ILE A 100 -1.45 12.61 5.83
N GLY A 101 -1.77 12.87 4.57
CA GLY A 101 -2.51 11.97 3.70
C GLY A 101 -1.59 11.13 2.82
N PHE A 102 -1.71 9.80 2.90
CA PHE A 102 -0.94 8.86 2.09
C PHE A 102 -1.72 8.31 0.89
N GLY A 103 -2.90 8.83 0.64
CA GLY A 103 -3.83 8.27 -0.33
C GLY A 103 -4.76 7.21 0.27
N GLY A 104 -5.47 6.51 -0.61
CA GLY A 104 -6.53 5.59 -0.21
C GLY A 104 -7.84 6.32 0.17
N TYR A 105 -8.85 5.54 0.56
CA TYR A 105 -10.21 6.07 0.72
C TYR A 105 -10.38 6.96 1.96
N ALA A 106 -9.71 6.64 3.06
CA ALA A 106 -9.79 7.41 4.31
C ALA A 106 -9.03 8.75 4.23
N SER A 107 -8.03 8.86 3.37
CA SER A 107 -7.22 10.08 3.22
C SER A 107 -8.04 11.27 2.74
N GLY A 108 -8.97 11.07 1.79
CA GLY A 108 -9.81 12.13 1.24
C GLY A 108 -10.62 12.87 2.30
N PRO A 109 -11.57 12.22 2.98
CA PRO A 109 -12.39 12.85 4.02
C PRO A 109 -11.56 13.41 5.18
N THR A 110 -10.42 12.78 5.52
CA THR A 110 -9.53 13.27 6.59
C THR A 110 -8.83 14.57 6.19
N LEU A 111 -8.30 14.65 4.98
CA LEU A 111 -7.68 15.88 4.47
C LEU A 111 -8.68 17.02 4.29
N ILE A 112 -9.90 16.73 3.80
CA ILE A 112 -10.98 17.74 3.72
C ILE A 112 -11.29 18.26 5.12
N ALA A 113 -11.45 17.38 6.09
CA ALA A 113 -11.71 17.78 7.48
C ALA A 113 -10.55 18.59 8.08
N SER A 114 -9.29 18.29 7.76
CA SER A 114 -8.13 19.06 8.23
C SER A 114 -8.13 20.48 7.66
N ILE A 115 -8.45 20.63 6.38
CA ILE A 115 -8.58 21.95 5.73
C ILE A 115 -9.70 22.75 6.39
N LEU A 116 -10.85 22.14 6.65
CA LEU A 116 -11.97 22.80 7.34
C LEU A 116 -11.66 23.20 8.79
N ASN A 117 -10.77 22.47 9.47
CA ASN A 117 -10.27 22.81 10.81
C ASN A 117 -9.06 23.77 10.80
N ASN A 118 -8.65 24.30 9.66
CA ASN A 118 -7.43 25.08 9.50
C ASN A 118 -6.17 24.38 10.06
N THR A 119 -6.15 23.05 10.02
CA THR A 119 -5.00 22.25 10.45
C THR A 119 -4.03 22.08 9.30
N THR A 120 -2.73 22.28 9.53
CA THR A 120 -1.70 22.02 8.52
C THR A 120 -1.85 20.63 7.94
N SER A 121 -1.96 20.55 6.62
CA SER A 121 -2.19 19.29 5.90
C SER A 121 -1.19 19.11 4.77
N VAL A 122 -0.71 17.88 4.62
CA VAL A 122 0.23 17.51 3.58
C VAL A 122 -0.15 16.17 2.96
N ILE A 123 0.29 15.97 1.73
CA ILE A 123 0.12 14.71 1.00
C ILE A 123 1.50 14.09 0.77
N GLN A 124 1.61 12.78 0.95
CA GLN A 124 2.71 11.97 0.45
C GLN A 124 2.16 11.04 -0.65
N GLU A 125 2.70 11.17 -1.87
CA GLU A 125 2.31 10.35 -3.03
C GLU A 125 3.44 9.37 -3.38
N GLN A 126 3.12 8.07 -3.40
CA GLN A 126 4.07 6.99 -3.60
C GLN A 126 4.27 6.59 -5.06
N ASN A 127 3.34 6.95 -5.92
CA ASN A 127 3.27 6.47 -7.29
C ASN A 127 3.70 7.54 -8.29
N SER A 128 4.22 7.10 -9.44
CA SER A 128 4.49 7.98 -10.58
C SER A 128 3.22 8.51 -11.26
N PHE A 129 2.07 7.88 -10.98
CA PHE A 129 0.75 8.37 -11.37
C PHE A 129 -0.11 8.54 -10.12
N PRO A 130 -0.40 9.79 -9.72
CA PRO A 130 -1.07 10.08 -8.47
C PRO A 130 -2.52 9.59 -8.45
N GLY A 131 -2.95 9.12 -7.27
CA GLY A 131 -4.33 8.75 -7.03
C GLY A 131 -5.29 9.94 -7.15
N LEU A 132 -6.57 9.68 -7.51
CA LEU A 132 -7.58 10.72 -7.71
C LEU A 132 -7.73 11.66 -6.51
N THR A 133 -7.73 11.11 -5.30
CA THR A 133 -7.82 11.89 -4.04
C THR A 133 -6.65 12.87 -3.92
N ASN A 134 -5.42 12.39 -4.14
CA ASN A 134 -4.23 13.21 -4.03
C ASN A 134 -4.19 14.29 -5.12
N ARG A 135 -4.58 13.94 -6.36
CA ARG A 135 -4.69 14.92 -7.45
C ARG A 135 -5.69 16.03 -7.14
N TYR A 136 -6.87 15.70 -6.62
CA TYR A 136 -7.91 16.69 -6.29
C TYR A 136 -7.53 17.59 -5.12
N LEU A 137 -6.89 17.03 -4.08
CA LEU A 137 -6.56 17.76 -2.87
C LEU A 137 -5.17 18.39 -2.90
N GLY A 138 -4.31 18.02 -3.86
CA GLY A 138 -2.94 18.51 -3.94
C GLY A 138 -2.80 20.03 -4.05
N SER A 139 -3.74 20.71 -4.70
CA SER A 139 -3.78 22.18 -4.77
C SER A 139 -4.36 22.84 -3.51
N LYS A 140 -4.97 22.07 -2.59
CA LYS A 140 -5.68 22.57 -1.41
C LYS A 140 -4.92 22.35 -0.10
N VAL A 141 -3.99 21.42 -0.08
CA VAL A 141 -3.11 21.15 1.06
C VAL A 141 -1.92 22.11 1.09
N ASN A 142 -1.23 22.20 2.22
CA ASN A 142 -0.07 23.07 2.39
C ASN A 142 1.14 22.63 1.58
N SER A 143 1.39 21.30 1.46
CA SER A 143 2.52 20.76 0.71
C SER A 143 2.24 19.36 0.20
N VAL A 144 2.92 18.99 -0.89
CA VAL A 144 2.86 17.66 -1.48
C VAL A 144 4.28 17.09 -1.57
N PHE A 145 4.49 15.93 -0.98
CA PHE A 145 5.73 15.16 -1.04
C PHE A 145 5.54 13.99 -1.99
N VAL A 146 6.43 13.85 -2.96
CA VAL A 146 6.31 12.83 -4.01
C VAL A 146 7.53 11.93 -4.05
N ALA A 147 7.32 10.71 -4.52
CA ALA A 147 8.37 9.72 -4.68
C ALA A 147 9.11 9.84 -6.01
N PHE A 148 8.47 10.39 -7.02
CA PHE A 148 8.99 10.46 -8.39
C PHE A 148 9.00 11.92 -8.89
N GLU A 149 9.95 12.23 -9.74
CA GLU A 149 10.00 13.48 -10.48
C GLU A 149 8.87 13.61 -11.51
N ASN A 150 8.74 14.80 -12.11
CA ASN A 150 7.78 15.09 -13.19
C ASN A 150 6.30 14.98 -12.80
N LEU A 151 5.97 15.18 -11.51
CA LEU A 151 4.59 15.25 -11.02
C LEU A 151 4.02 16.69 -10.95
N ASN A 152 4.78 17.71 -11.37
CA ASN A 152 4.38 19.10 -11.47
C ASN A 152 3.15 19.33 -12.37
N LYS A 153 2.90 18.46 -13.34
CA LYS A 153 1.67 18.48 -14.14
C LYS A 153 0.40 18.15 -13.35
N TYR A 154 0.53 17.53 -12.18
CA TYR A 154 -0.59 17.19 -11.30
C TYR A 154 -0.67 18.05 -10.05
N PHE A 155 0.49 18.60 -9.61
CA PHE A 155 0.61 19.36 -8.38
C PHE A 155 1.34 20.67 -8.66
N THR A 156 0.64 21.79 -8.48
CA THR A 156 1.13 23.10 -8.90
C THR A 156 1.76 23.94 -7.76
N LYS A 157 1.61 23.49 -6.50
CA LYS A 157 2.10 24.25 -5.34
C LYS A 157 2.89 23.37 -4.37
N ASN A 158 3.97 23.90 -3.82
CA ASN A 158 4.73 23.32 -2.70
C ASN A 158 5.00 21.82 -2.88
N LEU A 159 5.55 21.47 -4.05
CA LEU A 159 5.88 20.11 -4.44
C LEU A 159 7.35 19.81 -4.09
N PHE A 160 7.57 18.70 -3.35
CA PHE A 160 8.90 18.26 -2.95
C PHE A 160 9.09 16.79 -3.34
N CYS A 161 10.19 16.48 -4.05
CA CYS A 161 10.54 15.11 -4.45
C CYS A 161 11.63 14.58 -3.53
N TYR A 162 11.25 13.70 -2.58
CA TYR A 162 12.18 13.09 -1.61
C TYR A 162 12.19 11.56 -1.65
N GLY A 163 11.51 10.95 -2.61
CA GLY A 163 11.37 9.50 -2.67
C GLY A 163 10.28 8.95 -1.75
N ASN A 164 10.18 7.63 -1.72
CA ASN A 164 9.28 6.93 -0.81
C ASN A 164 9.90 6.78 0.58
N PRO A 165 9.13 7.00 1.65
CA PRO A 165 9.56 6.68 3.01
C PRO A 165 9.85 5.18 3.15
N ILE A 166 11.05 4.84 3.59
CA ILE A 166 11.51 3.47 3.78
C ILE A 166 11.61 3.18 5.28
N ARG A 167 11.22 2.00 5.70
CA ARG A 167 11.35 1.54 7.08
C ARG A 167 12.83 1.42 7.45
N SER A 168 13.18 1.85 8.66
CA SER A 168 14.57 1.84 9.13
C SER A 168 15.19 0.45 9.24
N ASP A 169 14.37 -0.59 9.47
CA ASP A 169 14.82 -1.99 9.50
C ASP A 169 15.36 -2.46 8.14
N LEU A 170 14.91 -1.87 7.04
CA LEU A 170 15.42 -2.15 5.70
C LEU A 170 16.75 -1.44 5.37
N LEU A 171 17.19 -0.50 6.21
CA LEU A 171 18.46 0.20 5.99
C LEU A 171 19.67 -0.56 6.56
N ASN A 172 19.46 -1.50 7.49
CA ASN A 172 20.51 -2.25 8.19
C ASN A 172 20.56 -3.72 7.73
N ILE A 173 20.67 -3.95 6.42
CA ILE A 173 20.62 -5.29 5.82
C ILE A 173 21.96 -6.02 5.74
N ASN A 174 23.05 -5.39 6.14
CA ASN A 174 24.40 -5.93 5.90
C ASN A 174 24.65 -7.32 6.52
N ASN A 175 23.95 -7.69 7.60
CA ASN A 175 24.11 -8.98 8.28
C ASN A 175 22.99 -9.99 7.94
N LEU A 176 22.04 -9.64 7.10
CA LEU A 176 20.88 -10.49 6.82
C LEU A 176 21.07 -11.42 5.61
N LYS A 177 22.11 -11.17 4.79
CA LYS A 177 22.30 -11.89 3.52
C LYS A 177 22.56 -13.37 3.75
N GLU A 178 23.48 -13.71 4.64
CA GLU A 178 23.84 -15.11 4.94
C GLU A 178 22.67 -15.86 5.57
N ASN A 179 22.03 -15.27 6.57
CA ASN A 179 20.85 -15.82 7.21
C ASN A 179 19.69 -16.04 6.20
N SER A 180 19.57 -15.16 5.19
CA SER A 180 18.55 -15.29 4.14
C SER A 180 18.79 -16.49 3.22
N TYR A 181 20.04 -16.81 2.90
CA TYR A 181 20.35 -18.00 2.11
C TYR A 181 19.94 -19.29 2.83
N GLU A 182 20.21 -19.38 4.13
CA GLU A 182 19.80 -20.51 4.95
C GLU A 182 18.27 -20.57 5.08
N PHE A 183 17.65 -19.47 5.48
CA PHE A 183 16.19 -19.38 5.69
C PHE A 183 15.38 -19.81 4.45
N PHE A 184 15.79 -19.36 3.26
CA PHE A 184 15.10 -19.68 2.01
C PHE A 184 15.66 -20.95 1.33
N SER A 185 16.62 -21.64 1.95
CA SER A 185 17.31 -22.80 1.38
C SER A 185 17.87 -22.52 -0.02
N LEU A 186 18.57 -21.40 -0.15
CA LEU A 186 19.20 -20.94 -1.38
C LEU A 186 20.69 -21.28 -1.41
N ASN A 187 21.25 -21.45 -2.60
CA ASN A 187 22.68 -21.66 -2.80
C ASN A 187 23.41 -20.30 -2.84
N ASN A 188 24.34 -20.05 -1.92
CA ASN A 188 25.10 -18.80 -1.84
C ASN A 188 26.08 -18.58 -2.99
N LYS A 189 26.42 -19.63 -3.76
CA LYS A 189 27.28 -19.57 -4.95
C LYS A 189 26.51 -19.20 -6.23
N LYS A 190 25.17 -19.23 -6.21
CA LYS A 190 24.32 -18.88 -7.35
C LYS A 190 23.73 -17.49 -7.22
N LYS A 191 23.59 -16.79 -8.35
CA LYS A 191 22.84 -15.53 -8.39
C LYS A 191 21.35 -15.79 -8.16
N THR A 192 20.71 -14.99 -7.32
CA THR A 192 19.29 -15.12 -6.99
C THR A 192 18.48 -14.02 -7.68
N ILE A 193 17.46 -14.41 -8.42
CA ILE A 193 16.44 -13.50 -8.94
C ILE A 193 15.25 -13.53 -7.97
N LEU A 194 14.94 -12.38 -7.38
CA LEU A 194 13.77 -12.20 -6.52
C LEU A 194 12.60 -11.67 -7.35
N ILE A 195 11.49 -12.44 -7.38
CA ILE A 195 10.27 -12.05 -8.09
C ILE A 195 9.17 -11.76 -7.06
N LEU A 196 8.69 -10.51 -7.00
CA LEU A 196 7.68 -10.05 -6.04
C LEU A 196 6.44 -9.54 -6.78
N GLY A 197 5.35 -10.31 -6.75
CA GLY A 197 4.05 -9.95 -7.34
C GLY A 197 3.10 -9.17 -6.40
N GLY A 198 3.58 -8.74 -5.23
CA GLY A 198 2.74 -8.16 -4.17
C GLY A 198 1.91 -9.21 -3.42
N SER A 199 1.14 -8.77 -2.39
CA SER A 199 0.42 -9.68 -1.48
C SER A 199 -0.67 -10.53 -2.14
N LEU A 200 -1.29 -10.03 -3.21
CA LEU A 200 -2.34 -10.74 -3.96
C LEU A 200 -1.78 -11.52 -5.16
N GLY A 201 -0.54 -11.24 -5.55
CA GLY A 201 0.10 -11.76 -6.75
C GLY A 201 -0.15 -10.90 -7.98
N ALA A 202 0.76 -10.98 -8.95
CA ALA A 202 0.67 -10.34 -10.24
C ALA A 202 0.50 -11.39 -11.34
N LYS A 203 -0.67 -11.42 -11.99
CA LYS A 203 -1.03 -12.44 -12.98
C LYS A 203 0.05 -12.60 -14.07
N THR A 204 0.40 -11.51 -14.74
CA THR A 204 1.35 -11.52 -15.85
C THR A 204 2.74 -12.03 -15.40
N MET A 205 3.23 -11.62 -14.22
CA MET A 205 4.50 -12.11 -13.69
C MET A 205 4.45 -13.61 -13.40
N ASN A 206 3.37 -14.08 -12.77
CA ASN A 206 3.20 -15.49 -12.44
C ASN A 206 3.09 -16.35 -13.69
N GLU A 207 2.35 -15.91 -14.69
CA GLU A 207 2.21 -16.59 -15.98
C GLU A 207 3.56 -16.63 -16.72
N SER A 208 4.30 -15.52 -16.76
CA SER A 208 5.62 -15.46 -17.38
C SER A 208 6.63 -16.44 -16.75
N VAL A 209 6.62 -16.58 -15.41
CA VAL A 209 7.47 -17.57 -14.75
C VAL A 209 7.07 -19.00 -15.14
N LEU A 210 5.77 -19.31 -15.17
CA LEU A 210 5.26 -20.64 -15.52
C LEU A 210 5.55 -21.02 -16.97
N GLU A 211 5.51 -20.07 -17.88
CA GLU A 211 5.79 -20.27 -19.30
C GLU A 211 7.29 -20.50 -19.61
N ASN A 212 8.17 -20.03 -18.73
CA ASN A 212 9.61 -20.07 -18.92
C ASN A 212 10.36 -21.07 -18.00
N LEU A 213 9.67 -22.08 -17.46
CA LEU A 213 10.28 -23.04 -16.53
C LEU A 213 11.47 -23.81 -17.13
N SER A 214 11.44 -24.12 -18.44
CA SER A 214 12.54 -24.80 -19.14
C SER A 214 13.80 -23.93 -19.18
N LEU A 215 13.67 -22.66 -19.54
CA LEU A 215 14.78 -21.70 -19.55
C LEU A 215 15.35 -21.49 -18.15
N ILE A 216 14.50 -21.45 -17.13
CA ILE A 216 14.93 -21.32 -15.74
C ILE A 216 15.72 -22.57 -15.31
N LYS A 217 15.27 -23.75 -15.70
CA LYS A 217 15.95 -25.03 -15.39
C LYS A 217 17.39 -25.05 -15.91
N GLU A 218 17.60 -24.54 -17.12
CA GLU A 218 18.89 -24.54 -17.80
C GLU A 218 19.80 -23.37 -17.36
N SER A 219 19.28 -22.44 -16.56
CA SER A 219 20.03 -21.26 -16.12
C SER A 219 20.88 -21.52 -14.89
N ASP A 220 21.98 -20.77 -14.76
CA ASP A 220 22.81 -20.73 -13.53
C ASP A 220 22.20 -19.91 -12.39
N TYR A 221 21.01 -19.33 -12.62
CA TYR A 221 20.30 -18.56 -11.60
C TYR A 221 19.43 -19.46 -10.73
N GLN A 222 19.15 -18.98 -9.53
CA GLN A 222 18.06 -19.51 -8.72
C GLN A 222 16.99 -18.44 -8.53
N ILE A 223 15.75 -18.87 -8.35
CA ILE A 223 14.61 -17.96 -8.23
C ILE A 223 13.98 -18.07 -6.85
N LEU A 224 13.80 -16.93 -6.21
CA LEU A 224 12.94 -16.76 -5.03
C LEU A 224 11.68 -16.01 -5.47
N TRP A 225 10.54 -16.69 -5.41
CA TRP A 225 9.31 -16.19 -6.03
C TRP A 225 8.17 -16.07 -5.04
N GLN A 226 7.65 -14.83 -4.86
CA GLN A 226 6.41 -14.58 -4.16
C GLN A 226 5.24 -14.56 -5.14
N THR A 227 4.42 -15.60 -5.09
CA THR A 227 3.30 -15.82 -6.02
C THR A 227 2.07 -14.98 -5.69
N GLY A 228 1.91 -14.56 -4.43
CA GLY A 228 0.70 -13.97 -3.88
C GLY A 228 -0.37 -15.01 -3.52
N LYS A 229 -1.23 -14.66 -2.57
CA LYS A 229 -2.24 -15.59 -2.03
C LYS A 229 -3.16 -16.18 -3.08
N ASN A 230 -3.59 -15.39 -4.06
CA ASN A 230 -4.58 -15.83 -5.05
C ASN A 230 -4.05 -16.87 -6.04
N TYR A 231 -2.73 -17.00 -6.16
CA TYR A 231 -2.10 -17.90 -7.14
C TYR A 231 -1.38 -19.06 -6.48
N PHE A 232 -1.15 -19.00 -5.17
CA PHE A 232 -0.32 -19.98 -4.46
C PHE A 232 -0.79 -21.42 -4.64
N ASP A 233 -2.08 -21.70 -4.40
CA ASP A 233 -2.63 -23.06 -4.50
C ASP A 233 -2.54 -23.63 -5.93
N LYS A 234 -2.81 -22.79 -6.93
CA LYS A 234 -2.68 -23.16 -8.35
C LYS A 234 -1.22 -23.47 -8.72
N ILE A 235 -0.28 -22.75 -8.16
CA ILE A 235 1.16 -22.93 -8.40
C ILE A 235 1.65 -24.16 -7.62
N LEU A 236 1.20 -24.32 -6.39
CA LEU A 236 1.53 -25.47 -5.55
C LEU A 236 1.10 -26.81 -6.17
N SER A 237 -0.06 -26.85 -6.82
CA SER A 237 -0.53 -28.05 -7.53
C SER A 237 0.39 -28.49 -8.68
N LYS A 238 1.22 -27.59 -9.19
CA LYS A 238 2.22 -27.84 -10.24
C LYS A 238 3.65 -28.03 -9.71
N LYS A 239 3.84 -28.07 -8.38
CA LYS A 239 5.16 -28.09 -7.74
C LYS A 239 6.09 -29.17 -8.29
N ASN A 240 5.55 -30.37 -8.60
CA ASN A 240 6.35 -31.49 -9.09
C ASN A 240 6.95 -31.27 -10.50
N THR A 241 6.47 -30.26 -11.24
CA THR A 241 7.00 -29.90 -12.56
C THR A 241 8.09 -28.83 -12.47
N PHE A 242 8.35 -28.28 -11.27
CA PHE A 242 9.28 -27.17 -11.12
C PHE A 242 10.72 -27.65 -10.99
N PRO A 243 11.65 -26.94 -11.62
CA PRO A 243 13.06 -27.18 -11.42
C PRO A 243 13.49 -26.88 -9.98
N SER A 244 14.54 -27.58 -9.52
CA SER A 244 15.04 -27.46 -8.12
C SER A 244 15.58 -26.07 -7.76
N ASN A 245 15.92 -25.27 -8.75
CA ASN A 245 16.42 -23.91 -8.59
C ASN A 245 15.31 -22.85 -8.42
N ILE A 246 14.05 -23.26 -8.25
CA ILE A 246 12.93 -22.37 -7.91
C ILE A 246 12.46 -22.64 -6.47
N LYS A 247 12.43 -21.58 -5.67
CA LYS A 247 11.75 -21.54 -4.36
C LYS A 247 10.59 -20.56 -4.45
N PHE A 248 9.39 -20.97 -4.04
CA PHE A 248 8.22 -20.11 -4.13
C PHE A 248 7.41 -20.11 -2.82
N PHE A 249 6.81 -18.97 -2.55
CA PHE A 249 6.05 -18.68 -1.33
C PHE A 249 4.80 -17.87 -1.69
N SER A 250 3.74 -18.03 -0.91
CA SER A 250 2.55 -17.19 -1.05
C SER A 250 2.85 -15.74 -0.70
N TYR A 251 3.67 -15.55 0.35
CA TYR A 251 4.11 -14.25 0.85
C TYR A 251 5.48 -14.39 1.52
N ILE A 252 6.34 -13.42 1.29
CA ILE A 252 7.66 -13.29 1.94
C ILE A 252 7.58 -12.10 2.90
N SER A 253 7.81 -12.36 4.20
CA SER A 253 7.74 -11.34 5.28
C SER A 253 9.11 -11.14 5.90
#